data_23a9c58657d81edd5d22860114b0b04e
#
_entry.id   23a9c58657d81edd5d22860114b0b04e
#
_cell.length_a   1.000
_cell.length_b   1.000
_cell.length_c   1.000
_cell.angle_alpha   90.00
_cell.angle_beta   90.00
_cell.angle_gamma   90.00
#
_symmetry.space_group_name_H-M   'P 1'
#
loop_
_entity.id
_entity.type
_entity.pdbx_description
1 polymer ?
#
loop_
_entity_poly.entity_id
_entity_poly.type
_entity_poly.pdbx_seq_one_letter_code
_entity_poly.pdbx_strand_id
1 'polypeptide(L)'
;MEETILRFRYNIYRESKLKARLCQIGICIGVIAVILSTAWWVKETGGGDVINNVIASFVGVAALFVLAQLVVWLLHHNEDKNKVSYRNQDMWAQYGTRYLEIFAMNKSRVVVYCEPLFYAKDAQKIAVKDDPKDFFQLDPYIKMHCSTLLEAHAMSNKLDSVTVRLTDFEAPTEANGYVATICSGRSSYLAHLLTNRALDYFIEGDLSVRKLYENDKTLRPLRRAMLSNHFGVNALVFLKKGEDKDGYLLLPHRKGNATVAKNSLTASIATRLEMPGDTFPKEYEDHMTPAYIEEGCIRDNIAKSIWVSQAWLDKKEKEFAAKNERFMDIHFLGLSRDIYEGGKPTLFYVVHLDATHKEYETERAEFIRTKKEKNQKKRKEASYYRLLEPTHSIDEVEKVHIAEWSSVKMQEIKDCKTGKPIEPEKTIHDIRLDKALLTFTDEQEKSFKAPFEQNLISNFLFYKNSRLEEKSEK
;
A
#
# COMPACT_ATOMS: atom_id res chain seq x y z
N MET A 1 4.81 -4.28 27.00
CA MET A 1 5.18 -5.69 27.29
C MET A 1 4.56 -6.67 26.28
N GLU A 2 3.25 -6.63 26.01
CA GLU A 2 2.58 -7.52 25.04
C GLU A 2 3.14 -7.43 23.61
N GLU A 3 3.34 -6.22 23.13
CA GLU A 3 3.90 -5.99 21.80
C GLU A 3 5.31 -6.56 21.68
N THR A 4 6.11 -6.45 22.73
CA THR A 4 7.44 -7.06 22.79
C THR A 4 7.39 -8.58 22.67
N ILE A 5 6.38 -9.21 23.30
CA ILE A 5 6.17 -10.67 23.21
C ILE A 5 5.74 -11.07 21.80
N LEU A 6 4.84 -10.31 21.16
CA LEU A 6 4.41 -10.57 19.78
C LEU A 6 5.58 -10.41 18.80
N ARG A 7 6.42 -9.39 18.98
CA ARG A 7 7.67 -9.20 18.23
C ARG A 7 8.61 -10.38 18.39
N PHE A 8 8.80 -10.83 19.62
CA PHE A 8 9.66 -11.98 19.92
C PHE A 8 9.14 -13.25 19.24
N ARG A 9 7.83 -13.52 19.31
CA ARG A 9 7.19 -14.66 18.61
C ARG A 9 7.37 -14.56 17.10
N TYR A 10 7.17 -13.38 16.53
CA TYR A 10 7.37 -13.14 15.08
C TYR A 10 8.82 -13.38 14.67
N ASN A 11 9.77 -12.88 15.42
CA ASN A 11 11.20 -13.07 15.13
C ASN A 11 11.59 -14.55 15.18
N ILE A 12 11.11 -15.29 16.19
CA ILE A 12 11.33 -16.75 16.27
C ILE A 12 10.71 -17.46 15.06
N TYR A 13 9.49 -17.12 14.71
CA TYR A 13 8.78 -17.69 13.56
C TYR A 13 9.53 -17.41 12.25
N ARG A 14 9.97 -16.19 12.04
CA ARG A 14 10.77 -15.79 10.89
C ARG A 14 12.10 -16.52 10.83
N GLU A 15 12.83 -16.62 11.94
CA GLU A 15 14.07 -17.38 12.02
C GLU A 15 13.85 -18.87 11.75
N SER A 16 12.80 -19.46 12.28
CA SER A 16 12.47 -20.88 12.06
C SER A 16 12.16 -21.17 10.58
N LYS A 17 11.39 -20.30 9.91
CA LYS A 17 11.13 -20.41 8.46
C LYS A 17 12.40 -20.25 7.63
N LEU A 18 13.25 -19.28 7.97
CA LEU A 18 14.54 -19.09 7.27
C LEU A 18 15.45 -20.30 7.46
N LYS A 19 15.57 -20.80 8.69
CA LYS A 19 16.36 -22.00 9.02
C LYS A 19 15.82 -23.23 8.27
N ALA A 20 14.50 -23.42 8.21
CA ALA A 20 13.87 -24.50 7.46
C ALA A 20 14.17 -24.40 5.95
N ARG A 21 14.11 -23.20 5.36
CA ARG A 21 14.46 -22.98 3.94
C ARG A 21 15.95 -23.23 3.67
N LEU A 22 16.82 -22.74 4.55
CA LEU A 22 18.28 -22.99 4.43
C LEU A 22 18.61 -24.48 4.58
N CYS A 23 17.92 -25.17 5.48
CA CYS A 23 18.05 -26.62 5.64
C CYS A 23 17.58 -27.37 4.37
N GLN A 24 16.44 -27.00 3.77
CA GLN A 24 15.97 -27.57 2.50
C GLN A 24 16.96 -27.34 1.37
N ILE A 25 17.51 -26.12 1.23
CA ILE A 25 18.56 -25.82 0.24
C ILE A 25 19.81 -26.66 0.51
N GLY A 26 20.22 -26.77 1.75
CA GLY A 26 21.38 -27.59 2.17
C GLY A 26 21.18 -29.06 1.82
N ILE A 27 20.01 -29.61 2.07
CA ILE A 27 19.64 -30.99 1.69
C ILE A 27 19.71 -31.18 0.17
N CYS A 28 19.14 -30.25 -0.62
CA CYS A 28 19.20 -30.30 -2.08
C CYS A 28 20.65 -30.27 -2.59
N ILE A 29 21.48 -29.38 -2.05
CA ILE A 29 22.92 -29.31 -2.41
C ILE A 29 23.64 -30.60 -2.01
N GLY A 30 23.38 -31.15 -0.83
CA GLY A 30 23.94 -32.42 -0.37
C GLY A 30 23.58 -33.58 -1.28
N VAL A 31 22.32 -33.69 -1.67
CA VAL A 31 21.84 -34.72 -2.61
C VAL A 31 22.55 -34.59 -3.96
N ILE A 32 22.66 -33.37 -4.51
CA ILE A 32 23.37 -33.13 -5.77
C ILE A 32 24.85 -33.52 -5.65
N ALA A 33 25.52 -33.19 -4.55
CA ALA A 33 26.92 -33.52 -4.31
C ALA A 33 27.12 -35.04 -4.24
N VAL A 34 26.24 -35.76 -3.56
CA VAL A 34 26.29 -37.25 -3.51
C VAL A 34 26.11 -37.84 -4.89
N ILE A 35 25.15 -37.34 -5.69
CA ILE A 35 24.90 -37.79 -7.06
C ILE A 35 26.16 -37.58 -7.92
N LEU A 36 26.75 -36.40 -7.89
CA LEU A 36 27.94 -36.09 -8.68
C LEU A 36 29.14 -36.94 -8.26
N SER A 37 29.33 -37.13 -6.95
CA SER A 37 30.43 -37.95 -6.39
C SER A 37 30.28 -39.42 -6.78
N THR A 38 29.07 -39.99 -6.75
CA THR A 38 28.80 -41.36 -7.16
C THR A 38 28.96 -41.53 -8.66
N ALA A 39 28.49 -40.61 -9.47
CA ALA A 39 28.67 -40.62 -10.92
C ALA A 39 30.17 -40.56 -11.33
N TRP A 40 30.96 -39.73 -10.62
CA TRP A 40 32.40 -39.61 -10.82
C TRP A 40 33.14 -40.94 -10.44
N TRP A 41 32.81 -41.48 -9.26
CA TRP A 41 33.41 -42.73 -8.76
C TRP A 41 33.15 -43.92 -9.69
N VAL A 42 31.90 -44.04 -10.23
CA VAL A 42 31.54 -45.10 -11.20
C VAL A 42 32.29 -44.94 -12.50
N LYS A 43 32.48 -43.71 -12.96
CA LYS A 43 33.30 -43.46 -14.18
C LYS A 43 34.74 -43.88 -14.01
N GLU A 44 35.31 -43.71 -12.84
CA GLU A 44 36.71 -44.07 -12.51
C GLU A 44 36.89 -45.58 -12.32
N THR A 45 35.91 -46.27 -11.74
CA THR A 45 36.05 -47.70 -11.38
C THR A 45 35.70 -48.69 -12.51
N GLY A 46 35.26 -48.20 -13.67
CA GLY A 46 34.94 -49.06 -14.82
C GLY A 46 33.82 -50.07 -14.56
N GLY A 47 32.90 -49.75 -13.65
CA GLY A 47 31.80 -50.62 -13.26
C GLY A 47 30.88 -50.98 -14.43
N GLY A 48 30.58 -52.26 -14.54
CA GLY A 48 29.80 -52.82 -15.65
C GLY A 48 28.38 -52.27 -15.80
N ASP A 49 27.72 -52.53 -16.90
CA ASP A 49 26.43 -52.00 -17.34
C ASP A 49 25.30 -52.04 -16.28
N VAL A 50 25.31 -53.03 -15.39
CA VAL A 50 24.30 -53.17 -14.33
C VAL A 50 24.42 -52.07 -13.28
N ILE A 51 25.64 -51.74 -12.89
CA ILE A 51 25.89 -50.66 -11.91
C ILE A 51 25.53 -49.29 -12.52
N ASN A 52 25.86 -49.09 -13.79
CA ASN A 52 25.49 -47.88 -14.52
C ASN A 52 23.97 -47.67 -14.59
N ASN A 53 23.19 -48.72 -14.83
CA ASN A 53 21.73 -48.67 -14.88
C ASN A 53 21.10 -48.39 -13.50
N VAL A 54 21.63 -48.97 -12.43
CA VAL A 54 21.19 -48.72 -11.06
C VAL A 54 21.48 -47.25 -10.66
N ILE A 55 22.66 -46.76 -10.99
CA ILE A 55 23.04 -45.37 -10.70
C ILE A 55 22.21 -44.40 -11.54
N ALA A 56 22.01 -44.67 -12.83
CA ALA A 56 21.15 -43.83 -13.68
C ALA A 56 19.72 -43.76 -13.15
N SER A 57 19.17 -44.86 -12.61
CA SER A 57 17.86 -44.87 -11.95
C SER A 57 17.83 -44.05 -10.69
N PHE A 58 18.85 -44.15 -9.83
CA PHE A 58 18.97 -43.32 -8.63
C PHE A 58 19.13 -41.81 -8.94
N VAL A 59 19.92 -41.48 -9.95
CA VAL A 59 20.09 -40.11 -10.45
C VAL A 59 18.76 -39.57 -10.96
N GLY A 60 18.01 -40.39 -11.72
CA GLY A 60 16.70 -40.01 -12.22
C GLY A 60 15.67 -39.71 -11.10
N VAL A 61 15.61 -40.59 -10.09
CA VAL A 61 14.71 -40.40 -8.93
C VAL A 61 15.09 -39.16 -8.13
N ALA A 62 16.37 -38.95 -7.90
CA ALA A 62 16.84 -37.78 -7.18
C ALA A 62 16.59 -36.48 -7.97
N ALA A 63 16.78 -36.46 -9.26
CA ALA A 63 16.45 -35.33 -10.13
C ALA A 63 14.96 -35.02 -10.13
N LEU A 64 14.10 -36.03 -10.20
CA LEU A 64 12.64 -35.87 -10.08
C LEU A 64 12.23 -35.32 -8.70
N PHE A 65 12.87 -35.80 -7.63
CA PHE A 65 12.60 -35.29 -6.29
C PHE A 65 13.00 -33.80 -6.17
N VAL A 66 14.17 -33.41 -6.67
CA VAL A 66 14.61 -32.00 -6.67
C VAL A 66 13.69 -31.14 -7.53
N LEU A 67 13.27 -31.63 -8.68
CA LEU A 67 12.31 -30.97 -9.56
C LEU A 67 10.95 -30.78 -8.86
N ALA A 68 10.44 -31.84 -8.21
CA ALA A 68 9.21 -31.77 -7.43
C ALA A 68 9.30 -30.73 -6.30
N GLN A 69 10.40 -30.69 -5.56
CA GLN A 69 10.64 -29.68 -4.53
C GLN A 69 10.72 -28.26 -5.11
N LEU A 70 11.33 -28.09 -6.27
CA LEU A 70 11.38 -26.82 -6.99
C LEU A 70 9.99 -26.35 -7.44
N VAL A 71 9.19 -27.27 -7.98
CA VAL A 71 7.80 -26.99 -8.38
C VAL A 71 6.94 -26.62 -7.17
N VAL A 72 7.02 -27.39 -6.08
CA VAL A 72 6.33 -27.06 -4.82
C VAL A 72 6.77 -25.71 -4.29
N TRP A 73 8.08 -25.40 -4.35
CA TRP A 73 8.60 -24.09 -3.94
C TRP A 73 8.09 -22.95 -4.84
N LEU A 74 8.04 -23.15 -6.16
CA LEU A 74 7.52 -22.17 -7.11
C LEU A 74 6.01 -21.94 -6.93
N LEU A 75 5.23 -23.01 -6.70
CA LEU A 75 3.81 -22.94 -6.43
C LEU A 75 3.55 -22.20 -5.12
N HIS A 76 4.22 -22.57 -4.03
CA HIS A 76 4.12 -21.85 -2.75
C HIS A 76 4.59 -20.40 -2.84
N HIS A 77 5.64 -20.13 -3.59
CA HIS A 77 6.13 -18.76 -3.79
C HIS A 77 5.12 -17.89 -4.57
N ASN A 78 4.37 -18.48 -5.49
CA ASN A 78 3.30 -17.79 -6.21
C ASN A 78 2.02 -17.65 -5.37
N GLU A 79 1.67 -18.65 -4.56
CA GLU A 79 0.54 -18.57 -3.62
C GLU A 79 0.75 -17.48 -2.56
N ASP A 80 1.95 -17.37 -1.99
CA ASP A 80 2.29 -16.34 -1.02
C ASP A 80 2.16 -14.91 -1.57
N LYS A 81 2.32 -14.72 -2.88
CA LYS A 81 2.15 -13.43 -3.54
C LYS A 81 0.69 -13.01 -3.75
N ASN A 82 -0.24 -13.95 -3.72
CA ASN A 82 -1.64 -13.75 -4.06
C ASN A 82 -2.60 -13.82 -2.87
N LYS A 83 -2.08 -14.01 -1.65
CA LYS A 83 -2.90 -14.31 -0.46
C LYS A 83 -3.81 -13.17 0.02
N VAL A 84 -3.57 -11.93 -0.40
CA VAL A 84 -4.43 -10.79 -0.06
C VAL A 84 -4.87 -10.11 -1.35
N SER A 85 -5.91 -10.61 -1.99
CA SER A 85 -6.59 -9.93 -3.08
C SER A 85 -8.05 -9.69 -2.70
N TYR A 86 -8.42 -8.43 -2.60
CA TYR A 86 -9.81 -8.03 -2.41
C TYR A 86 -10.58 -8.20 -3.73
N ARG A 87 -11.80 -8.73 -3.65
CA ARG A 87 -12.67 -8.93 -4.81
C ARG A 87 -13.94 -8.10 -4.67
N ASN A 88 -14.29 -7.33 -5.67
CA ASN A 88 -15.54 -6.57 -5.68
C ASN A 88 -16.76 -7.44 -5.46
N GLN A 89 -16.74 -8.69 -5.93
CA GLN A 89 -17.82 -9.65 -5.70
C GLN A 89 -18.03 -9.95 -4.22
N ASP A 90 -16.95 -10.05 -3.44
CA ASP A 90 -17.04 -10.32 -2.01
C ASP A 90 -17.64 -9.10 -1.28
N MET A 91 -17.31 -7.89 -1.71
CA MET A 91 -17.89 -6.66 -1.18
C MET A 91 -19.36 -6.52 -1.53
N TRP A 92 -19.74 -6.83 -2.78
CA TRP A 92 -21.13 -6.85 -3.19
C TRP A 92 -21.95 -7.87 -2.41
N ALA A 93 -21.45 -9.09 -2.26
CA ALA A 93 -22.12 -10.15 -1.52
C ALA A 93 -22.36 -9.76 -0.06
N GLN A 94 -21.41 -9.05 0.56
CA GLN A 94 -21.48 -8.64 1.96
C GLN A 94 -22.29 -7.36 2.17
N TYR A 95 -22.05 -6.31 1.38
CA TYR A 95 -22.56 -4.96 1.66
C TYR A 95 -23.61 -4.47 0.65
N GLY A 96 -23.79 -5.17 -0.48
CA GLY A 96 -24.70 -4.73 -1.56
C GLY A 96 -24.30 -3.36 -2.09
N THR A 97 -25.28 -2.45 -2.17
CA THR A 97 -25.06 -1.06 -2.62
C THR A 97 -24.67 -0.10 -1.51
N ARG A 98 -24.62 -0.54 -0.27
CA ARG A 98 -24.55 0.37 0.91
C ARG A 98 -23.35 1.31 0.91
N TYR A 99 -22.19 0.86 0.50
CA TYR A 99 -20.95 1.64 0.51
C TYR A 99 -20.41 1.85 -0.89
N LEU A 100 -21.31 1.77 -1.85
CA LEU A 100 -20.93 1.83 -3.23
C LEU A 100 -20.98 3.28 -3.70
N GLU A 101 -19.82 3.83 -4.03
CA GLU A 101 -19.65 5.13 -4.63
C GLU A 101 -19.36 4.98 -6.12
N ILE A 102 -20.00 5.81 -6.94
CA ILE A 102 -19.77 5.85 -8.38
C ILE A 102 -18.91 7.06 -8.71
N PHE A 103 -17.68 6.79 -9.11
CA PHE A 103 -16.80 7.82 -9.62
C PHE A 103 -16.88 7.86 -11.15
N ALA A 104 -17.21 9.02 -11.70
CA ALA A 104 -17.28 9.24 -13.16
C ALA A 104 -16.19 10.20 -13.61
N MET A 105 -15.39 9.80 -14.60
CA MET A 105 -14.39 10.63 -15.24
C MET A 105 -14.45 10.43 -16.75
N ASN A 106 -14.61 11.52 -17.51
CA ASN A 106 -14.59 11.51 -18.99
C ASN A 106 -15.46 10.40 -19.63
N LYS A 107 -16.71 10.29 -19.26
CA LYS A 107 -17.70 9.28 -19.71
C LYS A 107 -17.48 7.86 -19.16
N SER A 108 -16.38 7.58 -18.50
CA SER A 108 -16.15 6.29 -17.84
C SER A 108 -16.58 6.35 -16.39
N ARG A 109 -17.11 5.24 -15.89
CA ARG A 109 -17.56 5.10 -14.50
C ARG A 109 -16.84 3.96 -13.83
N VAL A 110 -16.44 4.14 -12.58
CA VAL A 110 -15.83 3.11 -11.73
C VAL A 110 -16.58 3.06 -10.42
N VAL A 111 -16.81 1.85 -9.94
CA VAL A 111 -17.40 1.62 -8.64
C VAL A 111 -16.30 1.52 -7.60
N VAL A 112 -16.45 2.26 -6.53
CA VAL A 112 -15.55 2.28 -5.38
C VAL A 112 -16.35 1.91 -4.14
N TYR A 113 -15.85 0.97 -3.34
CA TYR A 113 -16.42 0.65 -2.05
C TYR A 113 -15.71 1.45 -0.96
N CYS A 114 -16.29 2.59 -0.58
CA CYS A 114 -15.84 3.40 0.54
C CYS A 114 -17.04 4.03 1.26
N GLU A 115 -16.84 4.40 2.50
CA GLU A 115 -17.79 5.18 3.29
C GLU A 115 -17.23 6.58 3.49
N PRO A 116 -17.60 7.58 2.68
CA PRO A 116 -17.24 8.96 2.95
C PRO A 116 -17.80 9.37 4.31
N LEU A 117 -16.95 9.77 5.24
CA LEU A 117 -17.38 10.31 6.52
C LEU A 117 -17.71 11.79 6.38
N PHE A 118 -16.90 12.53 5.67
CA PHE A 118 -17.18 13.91 5.25
C PHE A 118 -16.23 14.37 4.15
N TYR A 119 -16.64 15.38 3.40
CA TYR A 119 -15.81 16.18 2.51
C TYR A 119 -15.41 17.48 3.21
N ALA A 120 -14.17 17.93 3.02
CA ALA A 120 -13.68 19.13 3.73
C ALA A 120 -14.52 20.39 3.45
N LYS A 121 -15.11 20.51 2.24
CA LYS A 121 -16.02 21.59 1.86
C LYS A 121 -17.28 21.67 2.73
N ASP A 122 -17.71 20.55 3.29
CA ASP A 122 -18.92 20.48 4.13
C ASP A 122 -18.65 20.91 5.58
N ALA A 123 -17.38 21.17 5.92
CA ALA A 123 -16.94 21.52 7.26
C ALA A 123 -16.32 22.93 7.29
N GLN A 124 -16.82 23.80 8.14
CA GLN A 124 -16.22 25.11 8.39
C GLN A 124 -14.91 24.98 9.19
N LYS A 125 -14.82 23.96 10.02
CA LYS A 125 -13.65 23.70 10.88
C LYS A 125 -13.46 22.20 11.08
N ILE A 126 -12.20 21.80 11.13
CA ILE A 126 -11.81 20.45 11.53
C ILE A 126 -11.21 20.53 12.93
N ALA A 127 -11.75 19.76 13.85
CA ALA A 127 -11.24 19.59 15.19
C ALA A 127 -10.70 18.17 15.39
N VAL A 128 -9.64 18.03 16.16
CA VAL A 128 -9.09 16.75 16.55
C VAL A 128 -9.15 16.63 18.06
N LYS A 129 -9.79 15.57 18.55
CA LYS A 129 -9.80 15.14 19.94
C LYS A 129 -8.88 13.93 20.05
N ASP A 130 -7.65 14.15 20.47
CA ASP A 130 -6.62 13.10 20.54
C ASP A 130 -6.44 12.60 21.97
N ASP A 131 -6.55 11.28 22.15
CA ASP A 131 -6.23 10.59 23.41
C ASP A 131 -5.04 9.65 23.22
N PRO A 132 -3.81 10.08 23.55
CA PRO A 132 -2.62 9.24 23.42
C PRO A 132 -2.62 8.02 24.37
N LYS A 133 -3.51 7.96 25.35
CA LYS A 133 -3.65 6.84 26.30
C LYS A 133 -4.62 5.78 25.80
N ASP A 134 -5.52 6.11 24.87
CA ASP A 134 -6.40 5.13 24.21
C ASP A 134 -5.60 4.28 23.23
N PHE A 135 -5.02 3.19 23.72
CA PHE A 135 -4.22 2.28 22.94
C PHE A 135 -5.01 1.01 22.58
N PHE A 136 -5.13 0.74 21.29
CA PHE A 136 -5.83 -0.42 20.74
C PHE A 136 -5.28 -1.74 21.29
N GLN A 137 -6.16 -2.56 21.82
CA GLN A 137 -5.83 -3.89 22.33
C GLN A 137 -6.25 -4.96 21.33
N LEU A 138 -5.29 -5.74 20.86
CA LEU A 138 -5.58 -6.91 20.02
C LEU A 138 -6.40 -7.94 20.80
N ASP A 139 -7.43 -8.45 20.14
CA ASP A 139 -8.20 -9.57 20.66
C ASP A 139 -7.30 -10.79 20.96
N PRO A 140 -7.54 -11.52 22.08
CA PRO A 140 -6.75 -12.69 22.45
C PRO A 140 -6.68 -13.77 21.36
N TYR A 141 -7.77 -13.97 20.61
CA TYR A 141 -7.82 -14.94 19.52
C TYR A 141 -6.89 -14.54 18.37
N ILE A 142 -6.87 -13.25 17.99
CA ILE A 142 -5.94 -12.72 17.00
C ILE A 142 -4.47 -12.86 17.47
N LYS A 143 -4.21 -12.60 18.76
CA LYS A 143 -2.87 -12.79 19.35
C LYS A 143 -2.41 -14.25 19.25
N MET A 144 -3.31 -15.20 19.51
CA MET A 144 -3.02 -16.63 19.42
C MET A 144 -2.64 -17.04 17.97
N HIS A 145 -3.31 -16.48 16.97
CA HIS A 145 -3.07 -16.77 15.56
C HIS A 145 -2.12 -15.79 14.86
N CYS A 146 -1.34 -15.02 15.62
CA CYS A 146 -0.44 -13.99 15.10
C CYS A 146 0.51 -14.52 14.00
N SER A 147 1.11 -15.69 14.19
CA SER A 147 2.02 -16.28 13.20
C SER A 147 1.32 -16.62 11.89
N THR A 148 0.12 -17.20 11.96
CA THR A 148 -0.69 -17.55 10.79
C THR A 148 -1.08 -16.27 10.01
N LEU A 149 -1.56 -15.25 10.70
CA LEU A 149 -1.97 -13.99 10.08
C LEU A 149 -0.80 -13.22 9.45
N LEU A 150 0.39 -13.29 10.05
CA LEU A 150 1.60 -12.69 9.48
C LEU A 150 2.08 -13.40 8.21
N GLU A 151 1.67 -14.65 7.97
CA GLU A 151 1.92 -15.31 6.69
C GLU A 151 1.25 -14.63 5.49
N ALA A 152 0.14 -13.91 5.73
CA ALA A 152 -0.52 -13.12 4.70
C ALA A 152 0.37 -12.00 4.14
N HIS A 153 1.42 -11.62 4.87
CA HIS A 153 2.27 -10.50 4.54
C HIS A 153 3.67 -10.98 4.13
N ALA A 154 4.14 -10.50 2.97
CA ALA A 154 5.54 -10.65 2.59
C ALA A 154 6.38 -9.77 3.52
N MET A 155 6.82 -10.34 4.64
CA MET A 155 7.80 -9.80 5.61
C MET A 155 7.88 -8.26 5.66
N SER A 156 7.02 -7.62 6.45
CA SER A 156 7.21 -6.21 6.81
C SER A 156 8.15 -6.12 8.00
N ASN A 157 9.24 -5.39 7.88
CA ASN A 157 10.20 -5.17 8.99
C ASN A 157 9.80 -4.02 9.91
N LYS A 158 8.77 -3.23 9.54
CA LYS A 158 8.34 -2.08 10.33
C LYS A 158 7.21 -2.47 11.28
N LEU A 159 7.45 -3.45 12.14
CA LEU A 159 6.48 -3.87 13.15
C LEU A 159 6.41 -2.91 14.36
N ASP A 160 7.28 -1.91 14.38
CA ASP A 160 7.62 -1.18 15.61
C ASP A 160 7.00 0.21 15.71
N SER A 161 6.36 0.70 14.64
CA SER A 161 5.82 2.05 14.67
C SER A 161 4.49 2.12 15.41
N VAL A 162 4.40 3.07 16.32
CA VAL A 162 3.13 3.51 16.89
C VAL A 162 2.39 4.30 15.82
N THR A 163 1.14 3.91 15.56
CA THR A 163 0.29 4.54 14.56
C THR A 163 -0.91 5.22 15.23
N VAL A 164 -1.41 6.25 14.62
CA VAL A 164 -2.65 6.92 15.06
C VAL A 164 -3.84 6.15 14.49
N ARG A 165 -4.86 5.88 15.32
CA ARG A 165 -6.11 5.22 14.92
C ARG A 165 -7.30 6.17 15.05
N LEU A 166 -8.32 5.94 14.21
CA LEU A 166 -9.61 6.58 14.38
C LEU A 166 -10.43 5.80 15.41
N THR A 167 -10.88 6.47 16.46
CA THR A 167 -11.68 5.87 17.53
C THR A 167 -13.14 6.27 17.44
N ASP A 168 -13.41 7.49 16.96
CA ASP A 168 -14.75 8.00 16.73
C ASP A 168 -14.74 9.18 15.75
N PHE A 169 -15.92 9.55 15.28
CA PHE A 169 -16.10 10.67 14.36
C PHE A 169 -17.45 11.35 14.60
N GLU A 170 -17.43 12.69 14.70
CA GLU A 170 -18.63 13.52 14.75
C GLU A 170 -18.72 14.29 13.43
N ALA A 171 -19.79 14.04 12.65
CA ALA A 171 -19.99 14.71 11.37
C ALA A 171 -20.24 16.21 11.55
N PRO A 172 -19.83 17.06 10.58
CA PRO A 172 -20.19 18.47 10.57
C PRO A 172 -21.70 18.63 10.41
N THR A 173 -22.33 19.36 11.32
CA THR A 173 -23.77 19.65 11.33
C THR A 173 -24.02 21.08 11.79
N GLU A 174 -25.17 21.62 11.52
CA GLU A 174 -25.58 22.94 12.03
C GLU A 174 -25.51 23.00 13.56
N ALA A 175 -25.93 21.94 14.24
CA ALA A 175 -25.93 21.84 15.70
C ALA A 175 -24.54 21.96 16.32
N ASN A 176 -23.48 21.60 15.61
CA ASN A 176 -22.08 21.74 16.06
C ASN A 176 -21.29 22.83 15.30
N GLY A 177 -21.99 23.76 14.63
CA GLY A 177 -21.38 24.84 13.86
C GLY A 177 -20.56 24.33 12.67
N TYR A 178 -20.98 23.24 12.02
CA TYR A 178 -20.31 22.58 10.90
C TYR A 178 -18.86 22.18 11.23
N VAL A 179 -18.60 21.77 12.48
CA VAL A 179 -17.30 21.25 12.91
C VAL A 179 -17.23 19.74 12.67
N ALA A 180 -16.28 19.29 11.86
CA ALA A 180 -15.92 17.88 11.75
C ALA A 180 -14.96 17.50 12.87
N THR A 181 -15.36 16.62 13.79
CA THR A 181 -14.50 16.21 14.91
C THR A 181 -13.97 14.80 14.69
N ILE A 182 -12.65 14.68 14.60
CA ILE A 182 -11.91 13.42 14.48
C ILE A 182 -11.43 13.04 15.88
N CYS A 183 -11.91 11.91 16.41
CA CYS A 183 -11.40 11.36 17.68
C CYS A 183 -10.34 10.32 17.38
N SER A 184 -9.17 10.45 18.00
CA SER A 184 -8.03 9.58 17.72
C SER A 184 -7.45 8.96 18.98
N GLY A 185 -6.86 7.78 18.82
CA GLY A 185 -6.08 7.06 19.81
C GLY A 185 -4.82 6.51 19.19
N ARG A 186 -4.26 5.50 19.80
CA ARG A 186 -3.03 4.85 19.35
C ARG A 186 -3.27 3.40 18.96
N SER A 187 -2.48 2.93 18.03
CA SER A 187 -2.38 1.54 17.62
C SER A 187 -0.94 1.21 17.24
N SER A 188 -0.70 0.02 16.73
CA SER A 188 0.60 -0.35 16.17
C SER A 188 0.45 -0.82 14.73
N TYR A 189 1.52 -0.70 13.96
CA TYR A 189 1.55 -1.25 12.61
C TYR A 189 1.40 -2.77 12.61
N LEU A 190 1.89 -3.45 13.64
CA LEU A 190 1.65 -4.88 13.84
C LEU A 190 0.15 -5.17 13.99
N ALA A 191 -0.55 -4.43 14.81
CA ALA A 191 -2.00 -4.61 14.98
C ALA A 191 -2.75 -4.42 13.67
N HIS A 192 -2.35 -3.45 12.83
CA HIS A 192 -2.90 -3.26 11.51
C HIS A 192 -2.65 -4.45 10.57
N LEU A 193 -1.43 -4.99 10.58
CA LEU A 193 -1.10 -6.19 9.78
C LEU A 193 -1.95 -7.39 10.18
N LEU A 194 -2.20 -7.57 11.48
CA LEU A 194 -2.95 -8.70 12.02
C LEU A 194 -4.48 -8.55 11.89
N THR A 195 -4.98 -7.36 11.65
CA THR A 195 -6.41 -7.06 11.57
C THR A 195 -6.81 -6.59 10.18
N ASN A 196 -6.77 -5.28 9.89
CA ASN A 196 -7.24 -4.71 8.62
C ASN A 196 -6.54 -5.30 7.39
N ARG A 197 -5.23 -5.56 7.45
CA ARG A 197 -4.48 -6.14 6.33
C ARG A 197 -4.67 -7.63 6.13
N ALA A 198 -4.89 -8.38 7.20
CA ALA A 198 -5.15 -9.82 7.14
C ALA A 198 -6.65 -10.15 7.11
N LEU A 199 -7.50 -9.15 6.84
CA LEU A 199 -8.95 -9.23 7.05
C LEU A 199 -9.60 -10.43 6.37
N ASP A 200 -9.21 -10.73 5.13
CA ASP A 200 -9.76 -11.83 4.33
C ASP A 200 -8.84 -13.06 4.29
N TYR A 201 -7.79 -13.08 5.12
CA TYR A 201 -6.94 -14.24 5.27
C TYR A 201 -7.57 -15.29 6.18
N PHE A 202 -7.54 -16.54 5.78
CA PHE A 202 -8.10 -17.63 6.56
C PHE A 202 -7.19 -17.97 7.74
N ILE A 203 -7.75 -17.92 8.93
CA ILE A 203 -7.06 -18.26 10.18
C ILE A 203 -7.11 -19.77 10.37
N GLU A 204 -8.32 -20.35 10.27
CA GLU A 204 -8.58 -21.76 10.44
C GLU A 204 -9.81 -22.15 9.60
N GLY A 205 -9.68 -23.18 8.78
CA GLY A 205 -10.75 -23.58 7.87
C GLY A 205 -11.17 -22.45 6.93
N ASP A 206 -12.42 -22.03 7.02
CA ASP A 206 -13.00 -20.92 6.26
C ASP A 206 -13.18 -19.63 7.10
N LEU A 207 -12.65 -19.62 8.32
CA LEU A 207 -12.74 -18.51 9.24
C LEU A 207 -11.66 -17.45 8.96
N SER A 208 -12.09 -16.23 8.66
CA SER A 208 -11.21 -15.06 8.47
C SER A 208 -11.46 -14.00 9.54
N VAL A 209 -10.56 -13.02 9.63
CA VAL A 209 -10.74 -11.87 10.54
C VAL A 209 -12.01 -11.11 10.20
N ARG A 210 -12.38 -10.99 8.91
CA ARG A 210 -13.64 -10.38 8.47
C ARG A 210 -14.85 -11.14 8.99
N LYS A 211 -14.86 -12.45 8.85
CA LYS A 211 -15.95 -13.28 9.35
C LYS A 211 -16.13 -13.20 10.87
N LEU A 212 -15.04 -12.98 11.61
CA LEU A 212 -15.07 -12.81 13.05
C LEU A 212 -15.63 -11.46 13.49
N TYR A 213 -15.15 -10.38 12.86
CA TYR A 213 -15.35 -9.04 13.41
C TYR A 213 -16.17 -8.11 12.51
N GLU A 214 -16.26 -8.37 11.22
CA GLU A 214 -17.00 -7.54 10.25
C GLU A 214 -17.98 -8.38 9.42
N ASN A 215 -18.66 -9.33 10.08
CA ASN A 215 -19.57 -10.27 9.39
C ASN A 215 -20.95 -9.67 9.07
N ASP A 216 -21.25 -8.48 9.55
CA ASP A 216 -22.52 -7.81 9.33
C ASP A 216 -22.58 -7.15 7.92
N LYS A 217 -23.81 -6.83 7.47
CA LYS A 217 -24.01 -6.04 6.25
C LYS A 217 -23.64 -4.55 6.39
N THR A 218 -23.08 -4.19 7.55
CA THR A 218 -22.63 -2.84 7.87
C THR A 218 -21.29 -2.91 8.61
N LEU A 219 -20.44 -1.91 8.37
CA LEU A 219 -19.26 -1.74 9.20
C LEU A 219 -19.65 -1.49 10.65
N ARG A 220 -18.90 -2.03 11.58
CA ARG A 220 -19.08 -1.71 12.99
C ARG A 220 -18.88 -0.22 13.25
N PRO A 221 -19.67 0.36 14.18
CA PRO A 221 -19.41 1.70 14.66
C PRO A 221 -17.95 1.84 15.16
N LEU A 222 -17.32 2.98 14.91
CA LEU A 222 -15.91 3.20 15.24
C LEU A 222 -15.60 2.92 16.70
N ARG A 223 -16.47 3.32 17.64
CA ARG A 223 -16.32 3.05 19.09
C ARG A 223 -16.32 1.57 19.45
N ARG A 224 -16.83 0.70 18.57
CA ARG A 224 -16.91 -0.76 18.77
C ARG A 224 -16.05 -1.53 17.78
N ALA A 225 -15.16 -0.83 17.08
CA ALA A 225 -14.30 -1.46 16.09
C ALA A 225 -13.31 -2.41 16.75
N MET A 226 -13.27 -3.64 16.25
CA MET A 226 -12.36 -4.71 16.68
C MET A 226 -11.09 -4.77 15.84
N LEU A 227 -10.96 -3.84 14.87
CA LEU A 227 -9.83 -3.70 13.99
C LEU A 227 -8.97 -2.51 14.40
N SER A 228 -7.69 -2.53 14.04
CA SER A 228 -6.72 -1.47 14.38
C SER A 228 -7.17 -0.10 13.89
N ASN A 229 -7.76 -0.03 12.69
CA ASN A 229 -8.26 1.21 12.08
C ASN A 229 -7.27 2.37 12.12
N HIS A 230 -5.99 2.09 11.89
CA HIS A 230 -5.00 3.15 11.79
C HIS A 230 -5.24 4.02 10.55
N PHE A 231 -4.93 5.30 10.66
CA PHE A 231 -5.09 6.23 9.56
C PHE A 231 -4.14 5.93 8.39
N GLY A 232 -4.72 5.79 7.20
CA GLY A 232 -4.04 6.00 5.94
C GLY A 232 -4.03 7.49 5.59
N VAL A 233 -3.00 7.95 4.92
CA VAL A 233 -2.89 9.29 4.38
C VAL A 233 -2.52 9.19 2.91
N ASN A 234 -3.39 9.70 2.05
CA ASN A 234 -3.21 9.71 0.61
C ASN A 234 -3.26 11.15 0.08
N ALA A 235 -2.38 11.47 -0.87
CA ALA A 235 -2.42 12.74 -1.55
C ALA A 235 -2.18 12.60 -3.05
N LEU A 236 -2.83 13.48 -3.84
CA LEU A 236 -2.47 13.76 -5.22
C LEU A 236 -1.47 14.90 -5.24
N VAL A 237 -0.39 14.77 -6.01
CA VAL A 237 0.62 15.82 -6.17
C VAL A 237 0.61 16.30 -7.60
N PHE A 238 0.35 17.58 -7.78
CA PHE A 238 0.32 18.25 -9.07
C PHE A 238 1.54 19.17 -9.27
N LEU A 239 2.01 19.23 -10.50
CA LEU A 239 2.94 20.24 -10.99
C LEU A 239 2.19 21.19 -11.90
N LYS A 240 2.58 22.46 -11.95
CA LYS A 240 1.97 23.45 -12.83
C LYS A 240 2.30 23.24 -14.31
N LYS A 241 1.35 23.64 -15.17
CA LYS A 241 1.53 23.77 -16.62
C LYS A 241 1.14 25.19 -17.04
N GLY A 242 2.11 26.06 -17.18
CA GLY A 242 1.83 27.50 -17.33
C GLY A 242 1.16 28.03 -16.05
N GLU A 243 -0.02 28.62 -16.18
CA GLU A 243 -0.84 29.11 -15.06
C GLU A 243 -1.74 28.04 -14.45
N ASP A 244 -1.86 26.86 -15.08
CA ASP A 244 -2.69 25.78 -14.57
C ASP A 244 -1.96 25.01 -13.47
N LYS A 245 -2.48 25.12 -12.24
CA LYS A 245 -1.94 24.42 -11.07
C LYS A 245 -2.12 22.91 -11.15
N ASP A 246 -3.14 22.43 -11.89
CA ASP A 246 -3.42 21.00 -12.09
C ASP A 246 -2.82 20.49 -13.41
N GLY A 247 -1.75 21.06 -13.89
CA GLY A 247 -1.19 20.74 -15.18
C GLY A 247 -0.76 19.29 -15.32
N TYR A 248 0.05 18.79 -14.39
CA TYR A 248 0.58 17.43 -14.41
C TYR A 248 0.42 16.73 -13.06
N LEU A 249 -0.19 15.55 -13.08
CA LEU A 249 -0.32 14.67 -11.90
C LEU A 249 0.86 13.70 -11.84
N LEU A 250 1.47 13.57 -10.67
CA LEU A 250 2.52 12.60 -10.42
C LEU A 250 1.92 11.26 -9.98
N LEU A 251 2.12 10.21 -10.76
CA LEU A 251 1.57 8.87 -10.52
C LEU A 251 2.69 7.84 -10.29
N PRO A 252 2.97 7.46 -9.05
CA PRO A 252 3.88 6.36 -8.75
C PRO A 252 3.32 5.03 -9.26
N HIS A 253 4.16 4.24 -9.92
CA HIS A 253 3.88 2.88 -10.34
C HIS A 253 4.65 1.91 -9.45
N ARG A 254 3.96 1.03 -8.77
CA ARG A 254 4.55 0.07 -7.84
C ARG A 254 5.14 -1.13 -8.56
N LYS A 255 6.20 -1.68 -8.00
CA LYS A 255 6.86 -2.91 -8.49
C LYS A 255 5.98 -4.14 -8.29
N GLY A 256 6.24 -5.19 -9.07
CA GLY A 256 5.56 -6.47 -8.94
C GLY A 256 5.81 -7.20 -7.61
N ASN A 257 6.84 -6.80 -6.86
CA ASN A 257 7.16 -7.33 -5.52
C ASN A 257 6.70 -6.42 -4.39
N ALA A 258 5.98 -5.34 -4.67
CA ALA A 258 5.42 -4.48 -3.63
C ALA A 258 4.43 -5.25 -2.74
N THR A 259 4.32 -4.84 -1.48
CA THR A 259 3.43 -5.49 -0.51
C THR A 259 1.96 -5.30 -0.88
N VAL A 260 1.64 -4.14 -1.45
CA VAL A 260 0.28 -3.72 -1.83
C VAL A 260 0.30 -3.15 -3.24
N ALA A 261 -0.81 -3.27 -3.96
CA ALA A 261 -1.01 -2.67 -5.29
C ALA A 261 0.12 -3.01 -6.28
N LYS A 262 0.50 -4.28 -6.35
CA LYS A 262 1.56 -4.79 -7.24
C LYS A 262 1.28 -4.42 -8.69
N ASN A 263 2.31 -3.92 -9.40
CA ASN A 263 2.21 -3.49 -10.81
C ASN A 263 1.08 -2.49 -11.07
N SER A 264 0.75 -1.63 -10.09
CA SER A 264 -0.37 -0.70 -10.17
C SER A 264 0.06 0.74 -9.87
N LEU A 265 -0.68 1.68 -10.46
CA LEU A 265 -0.58 3.09 -10.10
C LEU A 265 -1.21 3.34 -8.73
N THR A 266 -0.59 4.21 -7.95
CA THR A 266 -1.08 4.64 -6.63
C THR A 266 -1.23 6.14 -6.56
N ALA A 267 -1.88 6.64 -5.51
CA ALA A 267 -1.83 8.05 -5.17
C ALA A 267 -0.37 8.51 -5.07
N SER A 268 -0.11 9.76 -5.37
CA SER A 268 1.25 10.34 -5.38
C SER A 268 1.93 10.15 -4.03
N ILE A 269 1.18 10.32 -2.95
CA ILE A 269 1.55 9.94 -1.59
C ILE A 269 0.55 8.90 -1.11
N ALA A 270 1.04 7.76 -0.64
CA ALA A 270 0.25 6.72 0.02
C ALA A 270 1.04 6.23 1.24
N THR A 271 0.71 6.76 2.40
CA THR A 271 1.41 6.51 3.65
C THR A 271 0.44 6.26 4.80
N ARG A 272 0.95 6.03 5.98
CA ARG A 272 0.18 5.91 7.21
C ARG A 272 0.55 7.03 8.17
N LEU A 273 -0.37 7.39 9.04
CA LEU A 273 -0.12 8.35 10.10
C LEU A 273 0.62 7.62 11.24
N GLU A 274 1.91 7.89 11.35
CA GLU A 274 2.78 7.39 12.43
C GLU A 274 3.00 8.51 13.43
N MET A 275 3.05 8.16 14.73
CA MET A 275 3.55 9.11 15.71
C MET A 275 5.06 9.23 15.55
N PRO A 276 5.60 10.44 15.63
CA PRO A 276 7.03 10.63 15.58
C PRO A 276 7.68 9.90 16.76
N GLY A 277 8.83 9.27 16.46
CA GLY A 277 9.76 8.85 17.50
C GLY A 277 10.57 10.06 18.00
N ASP A 278 11.62 9.82 18.75
CA ASP A 278 12.50 10.81 19.40
C ASP A 278 13.13 11.90 18.49
N THR A 279 12.83 11.85 17.18
CA THR A 279 13.39 12.78 16.18
C THR A 279 12.52 14.00 15.88
N PHE A 280 11.31 14.07 16.44
CA PHE A 280 10.39 15.20 16.21
C PHE A 280 10.53 16.27 17.33
N PRO A 281 10.22 17.56 17.03
CA PRO A 281 10.17 18.58 18.05
C PRO A 281 9.20 18.22 19.17
N LYS A 282 9.60 18.43 20.43
CA LYS A 282 8.81 18.06 21.62
C LYS A 282 7.39 18.63 21.67
N GLU A 283 7.15 19.72 20.96
CA GLU A 283 5.84 20.35 20.82
C GLU A 283 4.79 19.48 20.10
N TYR A 284 5.23 18.42 19.38
CA TYR A 284 4.36 17.46 18.69
C TYR A 284 4.35 16.07 19.35
N GLU A 285 5.07 15.89 20.46
CA GLU A 285 5.33 14.55 21.03
C GLU A 285 4.09 13.80 21.49
N ASP A 286 2.99 14.51 21.81
CA ASP A 286 1.88 13.90 22.52
C ASP A 286 0.52 14.00 21.82
N HIS A 287 0.31 14.91 20.87
CA HIS A 287 -1.03 15.15 20.32
C HIS A 287 -1.07 15.23 18.79
N MET A 288 -2.02 14.53 18.21
CA MET A 288 -2.33 14.68 16.80
C MET A 288 -3.08 15.99 16.55
N THR A 289 -2.60 16.78 15.60
CA THR A 289 -3.26 18.00 15.12
C THR A 289 -3.36 17.99 13.59
N PRO A 290 -4.25 18.80 12.97
CA PRO A 290 -4.25 18.94 11.51
C PRO A 290 -2.90 19.37 10.96
N ALA A 291 -2.23 20.30 11.59
CA ALA A 291 -0.88 20.76 11.21
C ALA A 291 0.15 19.62 11.27
N TYR A 292 0.08 18.75 12.29
CA TYR A 292 0.94 17.58 12.39
C TYR A 292 0.76 16.62 11.20
N ILE A 293 -0.48 16.41 10.74
CA ILE A 293 -0.73 15.53 9.59
C ILE A 293 -0.10 16.10 8.32
N GLU A 294 -0.25 17.41 8.09
CA GLU A 294 0.30 18.09 6.92
C GLU A 294 1.83 18.06 6.94
N GLU A 295 2.45 18.44 8.05
CA GLU A 295 3.90 18.51 8.18
C GLU A 295 4.55 17.14 8.38
N GLY A 296 4.07 16.36 9.34
CA GLY A 296 4.67 15.08 9.71
C GLY A 296 4.35 13.93 8.75
N CYS A 297 3.27 14.01 7.96
CA CYS A 297 2.94 12.95 7.01
C CYS A 297 3.04 13.38 5.56
N ILE A 298 2.46 14.51 5.18
CA ILE A 298 2.46 14.93 3.78
C ILE A 298 3.84 15.47 3.42
N ARG A 299 4.29 16.50 4.09
CA ARG A 299 5.56 17.19 3.79
C ARG A 299 6.76 16.25 3.88
N ASP A 300 6.87 15.48 4.94
CA ASP A 300 8.01 14.56 5.13
C ASP A 300 8.02 13.37 4.18
N ASN A 301 6.88 12.98 3.63
CA ASN A 301 6.80 11.88 2.70
C ASN A 301 6.80 12.30 1.22
N ILE A 302 6.59 13.59 0.91
CA ILE A 302 6.52 14.05 -0.48
C ILE A 302 7.82 13.75 -1.23
N ALA A 303 8.96 14.11 -0.68
CA ALA A 303 10.27 13.89 -1.29
C ALA A 303 10.48 12.42 -1.67
N LYS A 304 10.14 11.52 -0.76
CA LYS A 304 10.31 10.07 -0.93
C LYS A 304 9.32 9.50 -1.95
N SER A 305 8.10 9.99 -1.96
CA SER A 305 7.01 9.46 -2.77
C SER A 305 7.14 9.86 -4.24
N ILE A 306 7.58 11.08 -4.52
CA ILE A 306 7.74 11.61 -5.88
C ILE A 306 9.20 11.64 -6.35
N TRP A 307 10.15 11.09 -5.58
CA TRP A 307 11.55 10.94 -5.96
C TRP A 307 12.30 12.25 -6.22
N VAL A 308 12.19 13.16 -5.27
CA VAL A 308 13.00 14.38 -5.19
C VAL A 308 13.79 14.43 -3.90
N SER A 309 14.81 15.26 -3.81
CA SER A 309 15.56 15.41 -2.57
C SER A 309 14.85 16.37 -1.60
N GLN A 310 14.94 16.09 -0.30
CA GLN A 310 14.44 17.03 0.72
C GLN A 310 15.13 18.39 0.59
N ALA A 311 16.44 18.40 0.32
CA ALA A 311 17.20 19.62 0.14
C ALA A 311 16.68 20.51 -1.01
N TRP A 312 16.16 19.91 -2.08
CA TRP A 312 15.54 20.66 -3.18
C TRP A 312 14.22 21.30 -2.72
N LEU A 313 13.36 20.54 -2.02
CA LEU A 313 12.11 21.07 -1.48
C LEU A 313 12.40 22.25 -0.53
N ASP A 314 13.31 22.07 0.43
CA ASP A 314 13.68 23.09 1.41
C ASP A 314 14.25 24.35 0.75
N LYS A 315 15.06 24.16 -0.30
CA LYS A 315 15.60 25.29 -1.09
C LYS A 315 14.49 26.04 -1.79
N LYS A 316 13.58 25.35 -2.47
CA LYS A 316 12.45 25.96 -3.17
C LYS A 316 11.51 26.70 -2.21
N GLU A 317 11.18 26.12 -1.07
CA GLU A 317 10.36 26.77 -0.06
C GLU A 317 11.00 28.08 0.44
N LYS A 318 12.31 28.08 0.68
CA LYS A 318 13.04 29.31 1.06
C LYS A 318 13.03 30.36 -0.05
N GLU A 319 13.22 29.94 -1.32
CA GLU A 319 13.18 30.85 -2.47
C GLU A 319 11.80 31.52 -2.63
N PHE A 320 10.72 30.77 -2.42
CA PHE A 320 9.34 31.28 -2.50
C PHE A 320 8.97 32.12 -1.27
N ALA A 321 9.35 31.69 -0.08
CA ALA A 321 9.12 32.47 1.15
C ALA A 321 9.79 33.85 1.10
N ALA A 322 10.96 33.97 0.49
CA ALA A 322 11.64 35.27 0.27
C ALA A 322 10.85 36.23 -0.62
N LYS A 323 9.91 35.72 -1.43
CA LYS A 323 8.99 36.49 -2.28
C LYS A 323 7.60 36.63 -1.64
N ASN A 324 7.40 36.14 -0.44
CA ASN A 324 6.10 36.02 0.22
C ASN A 324 5.10 35.13 -0.54
N GLU A 325 5.60 34.12 -1.21
CA GLU A 325 4.86 33.12 -1.99
C GLU A 325 5.00 31.74 -1.33
N ARG A 326 4.17 30.79 -1.74
CA ARG A 326 4.24 29.38 -1.30
C ARG A 326 4.69 28.49 -2.47
N PHE A 327 5.70 27.68 -2.23
CA PHE A 327 6.13 26.66 -3.18
C PHE A 327 5.20 25.43 -3.16
N MET A 328 4.72 25.08 -1.97
CA MET A 328 3.86 23.92 -1.73
C MET A 328 2.55 24.38 -1.10
N ASP A 329 1.45 24.05 -1.76
CA ASP A 329 0.10 24.34 -1.30
C ASP A 329 -0.62 23.02 -1.03
N ILE A 330 -0.94 22.77 0.26
CA ILE A 330 -1.52 21.50 0.73
C ILE A 330 -2.96 21.76 1.14
N HIS A 331 -3.91 21.00 0.55
CA HIS A 331 -5.32 21.12 0.89
C HIS A 331 -5.88 19.77 1.31
N PHE A 332 -6.56 19.77 2.43
CA PHE A 332 -7.33 18.64 2.91
C PHE A 332 -8.62 18.49 2.10
N LEU A 333 -8.94 17.27 1.68
CA LEU A 333 -10.12 16.97 0.86
C LEU A 333 -11.24 16.28 1.64
N GLY A 334 -10.89 15.52 2.67
CA GLY A 334 -11.86 14.81 3.49
C GLY A 334 -11.35 13.47 4.05
N LEU A 335 -12.26 12.73 4.64
CA LEU A 335 -12.03 11.47 5.34
C LEU A 335 -13.02 10.41 4.89
N SER A 336 -12.55 9.20 4.58
CA SER A 336 -13.41 8.03 4.34
C SER A 336 -12.94 6.81 5.11
N ARG A 337 -13.81 5.80 5.14
CA ARG A 337 -13.47 4.43 5.58
C ARG A 337 -13.37 3.52 4.36
N ASP A 338 -12.24 2.80 4.25
CA ASP A 338 -12.00 1.82 3.19
C ASP A 338 -12.68 0.49 3.54
N ILE A 339 -13.67 0.11 2.75
CA ILE A 339 -14.49 -1.10 2.99
C ILE A 339 -13.68 -2.37 2.77
N TYR A 340 -12.75 -2.37 1.80
CA TYR A 340 -11.89 -3.54 1.54
C TYR A 340 -10.97 -3.83 2.73
N GLU A 341 -10.53 -2.79 3.43
CA GLU A 341 -9.73 -2.92 4.66
C GLU A 341 -10.61 -2.82 5.94
N GLY A 342 -11.89 -3.23 5.88
CA GLY A 342 -12.76 -3.32 7.05
C GLY A 342 -13.06 -1.98 7.72
N GLY A 343 -13.14 -0.92 6.93
CA GLY A 343 -13.41 0.41 7.45
C GLY A 343 -12.16 1.15 7.94
N LYS A 344 -10.97 0.79 7.44
CA LYS A 344 -9.76 1.55 7.71
C LYS A 344 -9.94 3.00 7.29
N PRO A 345 -9.72 3.98 8.20
CA PRO A 345 -9.84 5.39 7.86
C PRO A 345 -8.71 5.86 6.95
N THR A 346 -9.05 6.73 6.00
CA THR A 346 -8.07 7.34 5.08
C THR A 346 -8.36 8.82 4.93
N LEU A 347 -7.35 9.63 5.22
CA LEU A 347 -7.34 11.07 5.00
C LEU A 347 -6.87 11.35 3.57
N PHE A 348 -7.58 12.24 2.86
CA PHE A 348 -7.27 12.60 1.49
C PHE A 348 -6.83 14.04 1.39
N TYR A 349 -5.79 14.27 0.62
CA TYR A 349 -5.18 15.57 0.38
C TYR A 349 -4.90 15.79 -1.11
N VAL A 350 -4.73 17.04 -1.48
CA VAL A 350 -4.11 17.47 -2.72
C VAL A 350 -2.95 18.40 -2.41
N VAL A 351 -1.89 18.28 -3.16
CA VAL A 351 -0.68 19.11 -3.04
C VAL A 351 -0.39 19.71 -4.41
N HIS A 352 -0.30 21.02 -4.48
CA HIS A 352 0.16 21.73 -5.67
C HIS A 352 1.59 22.21 -5.43
N LEU A 353 2.51 21.80 -6.29
CA LEU A 353 3.88 22.27 -6.29
C LEU A 353 4.05 23.33 -7.37
N ASP A 354 4.53 24.52 -7.00
CA ASP A 354 4.86 25.57 -7.97
C ASP A 354 6.19 25.27 -8.67
N ALA A 355 6.21 24.13 -9.36
CA ALA A 355 7.33 23.67 -10.15
C ALA A 355 6.86 23.24 -11.53
N THR A 356 7.68 23.53 -12.55
CA THR A 356 7.46 23.01 -13.90
C THR A 356 7.87 21.53 -13.99
N HIS A 357 7.33 20.82 -14.97
CA HIS A 357 7.74 19.43 -15.22
C HIS A 357 9.24 19.29 -15.48
N LYS A 358 9.88 20.27 -16.16
CA LYS A 358 11.32 20.26 -16.44
C LYS A 358 12.18 20.40 -15.18
N GLU A 359 11.78 21.27 -14.25
CA GLU A 359 12.46 21.40 -12.95
C GLU A 359 12.35 20.10 -12.17
N TYR A 360 11.15 19.51 -12.13
CA TYR A 360 10.91 18.23 -11.47
C TYR A 360 11.73 17.09 -12.09
N GLU A 361 11.74 16.95 -13.42
CA GLU A 361 12.52 15.91 -14.09
C GLU A 361 14.03 16.03 -13.83
N THR A 362 14.55 17.25 -13.83
CA THR A 362 15.96 17.51 -13.52
C THR A 362 16.29 17.04 -12.10
N GLU A 363 15.49 17.41 -11.12
CA GLU A 363 15.68 17.02 -9.72
C GLU A 363 15.49 15.50 -9.52
N ARG A 364 14.48 14.92 -10.17
CA ARG A 364 14.24 13.48 -10.13
C ARG A 364 15.40 12.68 -10.70
N ALA A 365 15.98 13.13 -11.82
CA ALA A 365 17.13 12.47 -12.42
C ALA A 365 18.34 12.48 -11.48
N GLU A 366 18.59 13.61 -10.81
CA GLU A 366 19.64 13.75 -9.80
C GLU A 366 19.38 12.87 -8.58
N PHE A 367 18.15 12.84 -8.08
CA PHE A 367 17.75 11.96 -6.97
C PHE A 367 18.00 10.48 -7.30
N ILE A 368 17.61 10.03 -8.50
CA ILE A 368 17.83 8.65 -8.96
C ILE A 368 19.31 8.34 -9.06
N ARG A 369 20.12 9.26 -9.61
CA ARG A 369 21.58 9.13 -9.71
C ARG A 369 22.21 8.95 -8.33
N THR A 370 21.93 9.85 -7.42
CA THR A 370 22.44 9.83 -6.03
C THR A 370 22.04 8.56 -5.29
N LYS A 371 20.77 8.11 -5.48
CA LYS A 371 20.25 6.87 -4.88
C LYS A 371 20.99 5.64 -5.42
N LYS A 372 21.26 5.58 -6.72
CA LYS A 372 22.04 4.48 -7.34
C LYS A 372 23.45 4.42 -6.78
N GLU A 373 24.13 5.55 -6.67
CA GLU A 373 25.49 5.65 -6.11
C GLU A 373 25.53 5.19 -4.65
N LYS A 374 24.60 5.68 -3.81
CA LYS A 374 24.47 5.24 -2.41
C LYS A 374 24.19 3.74 -2.29
N ASN A 375 23.33 3.20 -3.15
CA ASN A 375 23.02 1.77 -3.14
C ASN A 375 24.22 0.91 -3.60
N GLN A 376 24.98 1.37 -4.59
CA GLN A 376 26.21 0.70 -5.01
C GLN A 376 27.27 0.70 -3.90
N LYS A 377 27.44 1.84 -3.20
CA LYS A 377 28.34 1.93 -2.04
C LYS A 377 27.90 0.99 -0.92
N LYS A 378 26.61 1.01 -0.55
CA LYS A 378 26.06 0.08 0.46
C LYS A 378 26.24 -1.38 0.09
N ARG A 379 26.07 -1.76 -1.19
CA ARG A 379 26.30 -3.13 -1.66
C ARG A 379 27.77 -3.56 -1.54
N LYS A 380 28.70 -2.66 -1.75
CA LYS A 380 30.15 -2.92 -1.57
C LYS A 380 30.53 -3.06 -0.09
N GLU A 381 29.82 -2.35 0.80
CA GLU A 381 30.08 -2.32 2.25
C GLU A 381 29.26 -3.39 3.01
N ALA A 382 28.23 -3.96 2.38
CA ALA A 382 27.32 -4.88 3.06
C ALA A 382 27.95 -6.26 3.24
N SER A 383 28.07 -6.69 4.49
CA SER A 383 28.25 -8.09 4.82
C SER A 383 26.98 -8.88 4.42
N TYR A 384 27.13 -10.18 4.16
CA TYR A 384 26.10 -11.12 3.69
C TYR A 384 24.74 -11.02 4.41
N TYR A 385 24.70 -10.61 5.68
CA TYR A 385 23.49 -10.46 6.48
C TYR A 385 22.61 -9.26 6.09
N ARG A 386 23.15 -8.19 5.50
CA ARG A 386 22.39 -7.01 5.06
C ARG A 386 21.63 -7.21 3.74
N LEU A 387 21.97 -8.22 2.96
CA LEU A 387 21.22 -8.59 1.75
C LEU A 387 19.81 -9.13 2.06
N LEU A 388 19.54 -9.45 3.32
CA LEU A 388 18.26 -9.97 3.81
C LEU A 388 17.40 -8.89 4.50
N GLU A 389 17.87 -7.65 4.63
CA GLU A 389 17.04 -6.56 5.15
C GLU A 389 15.96 -6.21 4.13
N PRO A 390 14.69 -6.16 4.54
CA PRO A 390 13.61 -5.77 3.65
C PRO A 390 13.74 -4.32 3.24
N THR A 391 13.39 -4.11 2.02
CA THR A 391 13.41 -2.83 1.34
C THR A 391 12.41 -1.85 1.95
N HIS A 392 12.81 -0.60 2.11
CA HIS A 392 11.92 0.51 2.50
C HIS A 392 10.85 0.74 1.41
N SER A 393 9.75 1.38 1.78
CA SER A 393 8.62 1.72 0.87
C SER A 393 9.04 2.42 -0.44
N ILE A 394 10.16 3.15 -0.42
CA ILE A 394 10.77 3.77 -1.61
C ILE A 394 11.21 2.72 -2.65
N ASP A 395 11.59 1.51 -2.20
CA ASP A 395 11.99 0.44 -3.09
C ASP A 395 10.78 -0.31 -3.69
N GLU A 396 9.56 -0.02 -3.23
CA GLU A 396 8.33 -0.56 -3.81
C GLU A 396 7.87 0.18 -5.05
N VAL A 397 8.35 1.40 -5.30
CA VAL A 397 8.03 2.17 -6.50
C VAL A 397 9.06 1.88 -7.59
N GLU A 398 8.58 1.54 -8.78
CA GLU A 398 9.39 1.29 -9.96
C GLU A 398 9.66 2.57 -10.74
N LYS A 399 8.63 3.38 -10.92
CA LYS A 399 8.62 4.58 -11.73
C LYS A 399 7.59 5.58 -11.21
N VAL A 400 7.83 6.85 -11.41
CA VAL A 400 6.84 7.92 -11.26
C VAL A 400 6.52 8.45 -12.64
N HIS A 401 5.26 8.38 -13.05
CA HIS A 401 4.78 8.97 -14.30
C HIS A 401 4.36 10.42 -14.06
N ILE A 402 4.60 11.25 -15.05
CA ILE A 402 4.14 12.64 -15.11
C ILE A 402 2.95 12.64 -16.09
N ALA A 403 1.75 12.55 -15.56
CA ALA A 403 0.53 12.44 -16.37
C ALA A 403 -0.08 13.82 -16.59
N GLU A 404 -0.31 14.22 -17.83
CA GLU A 404 -1.09 15.41 -18.12
C GLU A 404 -2.52 15.22 -17.59
N TRP A 405 -2.93 16.04 -16.60
CA TRP A 405 -4.20 15.84 -15.88
C TRP A 405 -5.41 15.82 -16.81
N SER A 406 -5.46 16.70 -17.80
CA SER A 406 -6.53 16.76 -18.79
C SER A 406 -6.68 15.49 -19.62
N SER A 407 -5.60 14.70 -19.73
CA SER A 407 -5.54 13.45 -20.49
C SER A 407 -5.90 12.22 -19.64
N VAL A 408 -5.90 12.34 -18.30
CA VAL A 408 -6.18 11.21 -17.41
C VAL A 408 -7.62 10.74 -17.61
N LYS A 409 -7.77 9.49 -18.03
CA LYS A 409 -9.06 8.85 -18.31
C LYS A 409 -9.07 7.46 -17.72
N MET A 410 -10.23 7.02 -17.28
CA MET A 410 -10.45 5.62 -17.00
C MET A 410 -10.88 4.91 -18.27
N GLN A 411 -10.35 3.73 -18.49
CA GLN A 411 -10.85 2.91 -19.57
C GLN A 411 -12.26 2.43 -19.17
N GLU A 412 -13.21 2.61 -20.09
CA GLU A 412 -14.54 2.08 -19.97
C GLU A 412 -14.46 0.58 -19.66
N ILE A 413 -15.14 0.16 -18.58
CA ILE A 413 -15.22 -1.25 -18.23
C ILE A 413 -16.17 -1.89 -19.22
N LYS A 414 -15.64 -2.78 -20.03
CA LYS A 414 -16.43 -3.58 -20.95
C LYS A 414 -16.72 -4.94 -20.32
N ASP A 415 -17.93 -5.40 -20.50
CA ASP A 415 -18.30 -6.78 -20.21
C ASP A 415 -17.31 -7.73 -20.93
N CYS A 416 -16.65 -8.58 -20.17
CA CYS A 416 -15.62 -9.47 -20.71
C CYS A 416 -16.18 -10.54 -21.68
N LYS A 417 -17.50 -10.77 -21.67
CA LYS A 417 -18.18 -11.72 -22.58
C LYS A 417 -18.71 -11.04 -23.83
N THR A 418 -19.25 -9.86 -23.72
CA THR A 418 -19.94 -9.17 -24.82
C THR A 418 -19.12 -8.05 -25.46
N GLY A 419 -18.06 -7.58 -24.80
CA GLY A 419 -17.23 -6.45 -25.26
C GLY A 419 -17.97 -5.10 -25.23
N LYS A 420 -19.22 -5.05 -24.73
CA LYS A 420 -20.04 -3.83 -24.63
C LYS A 420 -19.79 -3.12 -23.30
N PRO A 421 -19.97 -1.79 -23.25
CA PRO A 421 -19.96 -1.05 -21.99
C PRO A 421 -20.97 -1.62 -21.01
N ILE A 422 -20.58 -1.75 -19.74
CA ILE A 422 -21.47 -2.23 -18.68
C ILE A 422 -22.39 -1.07 -18.27
N GLU A 423 -23.69 -1.24 -18.43
CA GLU A 423 -24.67 -0.30 -17.88
C GLU A 423 -24.70 -0.45 -16.35
N PRO A 424 -24.44 0.63 -15.57
CA PRO A 424 -24.28 0.53 -14.11
C PRO A 424 -25.48 -0.08 -13.40
N GLU A 425 -26.67 0.06 -13.96
CA GLU A 425 -27.91 -0.39 -13.34
C GLU A 425 -28.17 -1.89 -13.51
N LYS A 426 -27.53 -2.54 -14.48
CA LYS A 426 -27.81 -3.95 -14.81
C LYS A 426 -26.79 -4.96 -14.34
N THR A 427 -25.54 -4.55 -14.06
CA THR A 427 -24.46 -5.53 -13.85
C THR A 427 -23.35 -5.06 -12.90
N ILE A 428 -23.68 -4.47 -11.77
CA ILE A 428 -22.70 -4.12 -10.73
C ILE A 428 -21.89 -5.35 -10.29
N HIS A 429 -22.44 -6.55 -10.41
CA HIS A 429 -21.76 -7.81 -10.09
C HIS A 429 -20.51 -8.13 -10.93
N ASP A 430 -20.40 -7.59 -12.15
CA ASP A 430 -19.32 -7.91 -13.09
C ASP A 430 -18.23 -6.83 -13.14
N ILE A 431 -18.38 -5.72 -12.41
CA ILE A 431 -17.40 -4.64 -12.38
C ILE A 431 -16.25 -5.04 -11.46
N ARG A 432 -15.21 -5.59 -12.03
CA ARG A 432 -13.97 -5.91 -11.31
C ARG A 432 -13.02 -4.73 -11.39
N LEU A 433 -12.71 -4.11 -10.25
CA LEU A 433 -11.64 -3.10 -10.14
C LEU A 433 -10.29 -3.62 -10.65
N ASP A 434 -10.01 -4.91 -10.46
CA ASP A 434 -8.78 -5.57 -10.92
C ASP A 434 -8.61 -5.59 -12.45
N LYS A 435 -9.66 -5.25 -13.20
CA LYS A 435 -9.63 -5.16 -14.67
C LYS A 435 -9.76 -3.74 -15.21
N ALA A 436 -10.06 -2.76 -14.36
CA ALA A 436 -10.10 -1.38 -14.76
C ALA A 436 -8.67 -0.83 -14.97
N LEU A 437 -8.48 -0.05 -16.02
CA LEU A 437 -7.20 0.54 -16.36
C LEU A 437 -7.32 2.06 -16.42
N LEU A 438 -6.33 2.73 -15.88
CA LEU A 438 -6.16 4.17 -16.05
C LEU A 438 -5.34 4.41 -17.33
N THR A 439 -5.82 5.30 -18.18
CA THR A 439 -5.08 5.76 -19.37
C THR A 439 -4.75 7.23 -19.21
N PHE A 440 -3.57 7.61 -19.63
CA PHE A 440 -3.13 9.01 -19.61
C PHE A 440 -2.04 9.23 -20.66
N THR A 441 -1.79 10.50 -20.98
CA THR A 441 -0.69 10.93 -21.81
C THR A 441 0.37 11.56 -20.92
N ASP A 442 1.63 11.25 -21.14
CA ASP A 442 2.73 11.89 -20.43
C ASP A 442 3.12 13.23 -21.06
N GLU A 443 4.11 13.88 -20.49
CA GLU A 443 4.68 15.14 -20.95
C GLU A 443 5.31 15.07 -22.36
N GLN A 444 5.54 13.85 -22.88
CA GLN A 444 6.07 13.58 -24.23
C GLN A 444 4.98 13.13 -25.20
N GLU A 445 3.71 13.33 -24.84
CA GLU A 445 2.52 12.92 -25.62
C GLU A 445 2.42 11.41 -25.84
N LYS A 446 3.15 10.59 -25.07
CA LYS A 446 3.04 9.15 -25.11
C LYS A 446 1.87 8.67 -24.28
N SER A 447 1.04 7.84 -24.87
CA SER A 447 -0.10 7.23 -24.17
C SER A 447 0.33 6.05 -23.32
N PHE A 448 -0.13 6.03 -22.06
CA PHE A 448 0.09 4.97 -21.10
C PHE A 448 -1.22 4.35 -20.66
N LYS A 449 -1.14 3.08 -20.24
CA LYS A 449 -2.27 2.32 -19.71
C LYS A 449 -1.77 1.39 -18.63
N ALA A 450 -2.31 1.52 -17.43
CA ALA A 450 -1.90 0.70 -16.29
C ALA A 450 -3.06 0.43 -15.32
N PRO A 451 -3.03 -0.71 -14.58
CA PRO A 451 -3.90 -0.93 -13.45
C PRO A 451 -3.61 0.08 -12.35
N PHE A 452 -4.58 0.30 -11.47
CA PHE A 452 -4.50 1.27 -10.39
C PHE A 452 -5.04 0.71 -9.08
N GLU A 453 -4.57 1.28 -7.98
CA GLU A 453 -5.05 0.98 -6.65
C GLU A 453 -6.36 1.72 -6.36
N GLN A 454 -7.25 1.10 -5.58
CA GLN A 454 -8.52 1.69 -5.20
C GLN A 454 -8.38 3.03 -4.49
N ASN A 455 -7.41 3.18 -3.60
CA ASN A 455 -7.15 4.43 -2.90
C ASN A 455 -6.84 5.61 -3.83
N LEU A 456 -6.27 5.36 -5.01
CA LEU A 456 -6.09 6.38 -6.03
C LEU A 456 -7.43 6.89 -6.54
N ILE A 457 -8.38 6.00 -6.82
CA ILE A 457 -9.71 6.39 -7.29
C ILE A 457 -10.51 7.07 -6.19
N SER A 458 -10.41 6.61 -4.95
CA SER A 458 -11.01 7.30 -3.82
C SER A 458 -10.46 8.73 -3.69
N ASN A 459 -9.15 8.93 -3.89
CA ASN A 459 -8.55 10.25 -3.88
C ASN A 459 -9.07 11.14 -5.03
N PHE A 460 -9.24 10.58 -6.24
CA PHE A 460 -9.89 11.30 -7.35
C PHE A 460 -11.35 11.67 -7.04
N LEU A 461 -12.11 10.78 -6.40
CA LEU A 461 -13.47 11.04 -5.96
C LEU A 461 -13.52 12.25 -5.02
N PHE A 462 -12.67 12.26 -3.99
CA PHE A 462 -12.60 13.36 -3.04
C PHE A 462 -12.13 14.66 -3.70
N TYR A 463 -11.13 14.60 -4.56
CA TYR A 463 -10.63 15.77 -5.31
C TYR A 463 -11.71 16.39 -6.21
N LYS A 464 -12.43 15.54 -6.96
CA LYS A 464 -13.51 16.01 -7.82
C LYS A 464 -14.64 16.65 -7.02
N ASN A 465 -15.05 16.03 -5.92
CA ASN A 465 -16.13 16.55 -5.09
C ASN A 465 -15.77 17.86 -4.38
N SER A 466 -14.50 18.10 -4.08
CA SER A 466 -14.03 19.37 -3.52
C SER A 466 -14.08 20.54 -4.54
N ARG A 467 -14.03 20.23 -5.85
CA ARG A 467 -14.02 21.25 -6.93
C ARG A 467 -15.38 21.57 -7.56
N LEU A 468 -16.41 20.80 -7.27
CA LEU A 468 -17.73 21.01 -7.90
C LEU A 468 -18.35 22.36 -7.55
N GLU A 469 -17.96 23.00 -6.47
CA GLU A 469 -18.46 24.31 -6.06
C GLU A 469 -17.77 25.48 -6.76
N GLU A 470 -16.48 25.38 -7.09
CA GLU A 470 -15.77 26.46 -7.82
C GLU A 470 -16.37 26.74 -9.22
N LYS A 471 -17.11 25.77 -9.79
CA LYS A 471 -17.78 25.92 -11.11
C LYS A 471 -19.20 26.41 -11.04
N SER A 472 -19.85 26.40 -9.86
CA SER A 472 -21.23 26.88 -9.71
C SER A 472 -21.29 28.37 -9.40
N GLU A 473 -20.17 29.02 -9.04
CA GLU A 473 -20.10 30.47 -8.78
C GLU A 473 -19.59 31.30 -9.98
N LYS A 474 -19.35 30.69 -11.14
CA LYS A 474 -19.05 31.33 -12.41
C LYS A 474 -20.16 31.13 -13.41
#